data_f9d4c73574d772262f9006c752e0bff9
#
_entry.id   f9d4c73574d772262f9006c752e0bff9
#
_cell.length_a   1.000
_cell.length_b   1.000
_cell.length_c   1.000
_cell.angle_alpha   90.00
_cell.angle_beta   90.00
_cell.angle_gamma   90.00
#
_symmetry.space_group_name_H-M   'P 1'
#
loop_
_entity.id
_entity.type
_entity.pdbx_description
1 polymer ?
#
loop_
_entity_poly.entity_id
_entity_poly.type
_entity_poly.pdbx_seq_one_letter_code
_entity_poly.pdbx_strand_id
1 'polypeptide(L)'
;TSDWWSKTDRIPAAALWEMRSSLRKRLVRFVRNETERRARRLGEPTDLVHTMLDESALTIGFARRFATYKRGPLIFNNLKRLMKIVGNDERPVQFVFAGKAHPKDLDGQKYLQQVVEMSKLPGFKGRIVVLENYDMQIGRMLTSGCDIWLNNPLRPNEASGTSGMKPPLHGGVNLSILDGWWPEGFNGKNGFAIGDGREYPNQAKQDKYDAECIYDLLEREIVPMFYTRDRAGLPTRWLKVMSESMKSIPMPFSTHRMLGDYTNGYYLPAHRA
;
A
#
# COMPACT_ATOMS: atom_id res chain seq x y z
N THR A 1 21.92 -15.25 -9.60
CA THR A 1 20.80 -14.86 -8.69
C THR A 1 20.04 -13.63 -9.18
N SER A 2 20.66 -12.67 -9.87
CA SER A 2 19.98 -11.50 -10.46
C SER A 2 18.99 -11.88 -11.57
N ASP A 3 19.28 -12.96 -12.30
CA ASP A 3 18.48 -13.45 -13.43
C ASP A 3 17.13 -14.11 -13.01
N TRP A 4 16.95 -14.41 -11.72
CA TRP A 4 15.72 -15.06 -11.25
C TRP A 4 14.47 -14.21 -11.46
N TRP A 5 14.54 -12.92 -11.13
CA TRP A 5 13.38 -12.01 -11.23
C TRP A 5 13.07 -11.61 -12.67
N SER A 6 14.06 -11.64 -13.59
CA SER A 6 13.83 -11.44 -15.02
C SER A 6 12.91 -12.52 -15.62
N LYS A 7 12.90 -13.71 -15.02
CA LYS A 7 12.02 -14.82 -15.43
C LYS A 7 10.52 -14.57 -15.18
N THR A 8 10.17 -13.52 -14.43
CA THR A 8 8.77 -13.10 -14.23
C THR A 8 8.03 -12.89 -15.55
N ASP A 9 8.71 -12.47 -16.60
CA ASP A 9 8.12 -12.31 -17.94
C ASP A 9 7.69 -13.63 -18.58
N ARG A 10 8.15 -14.77 -18.08
CA ARG A 10 7.77 -16.11 -18.54
C ARG A 10 6.49 -16.63 -17.85
N ILE A 11 6.02 -15.96 -16.80
CA ILE A 11 4.80 -16.34 -16.10
C ILE A 11 3.59 -15.96 -16.98
N PRO A 12 2.71 -16.90 -17.31
CA PRO A 12 1.49 -16.56 -18.04
C PRO A 12 0.66 -15.49 -17.32
N ALA A 13 0.18 -14.50 -18.05
CA ALA A 13 -0.58 -13.39 -17.51
C ALA A 13 -1.79 -13.84 -16.66
N ALA A 14 -2.48 -14.89 -17.09
CA ALA A 14 -3.59 -15.49 -16.34
C ALA A 14 -3.14 -16.05 -14.99
N ALA A 15 -2.03 -16.79 -14.95
CA ALA A 15 -1.49 -17.36 -13.71
C ALA A 15 -1.05 -16.25 -12.74
N LEU A 16 -0.44 -15.18 -13.25
CA LEU A 16 -0.04 -14.03 -12.46
C LEU A 16 -1.26 -13.31 -11.86
N TRP A 17 -2.33 -13.14 -12.64
CA TRP A 17 -3.58 -12.55 -12.17
C TRP A 17 -4.31 -13.42 -11.16
N GLU A 18 -4.34 -14.72 -11.38
CA GLU A 18 -4.95 -15.71 -10.46
C GLU A 18 -4.21 -15.69 -9.09
N MET A 19 -2.88 -15.75 -9.11
CA MET A 19 -2.06 -15.64 -7.91
C MET A 19 -2.38 -14.36 -7.15
N ARG A 20 -2.40 -13.20 -7.83
CA ARG A 20 -2.69 -11.91 -7.20
C ARG A 20 -4.11 -11.87 -6.62
N SER A 21 -5.09 -12.38 -7.36
CA SER A 21 -6.48 -12.47 -6.91
C SER A 21 -6.64 -13.37 -5.69
N SER A 22 -5.94 -14.50 -5.65
CA SER A 22 -5.92 -15.41 -4.50
C SER A 22 -5.35 -14.74 -3.24
N LEU A 23 -4.25 -14.01 -3.36
CA LEU A 23 -3.64 -13.29 -2.24
C LEU A 23 -4.56 -12.16 -1.70
N ARG A 24 -5.23 -11.43 -2.59
CA ARG A 24 -6.23 -10.41 -2.19
C ARG A 24 -7.42 -11.03 -1.47
N LYS A 25 -8.00 -12.12 -2.00
CA LYS A 25 -9.08 -12.86 -1.35
C LYS A 25 -8.68 -13.34 0.04
N ARG A 26 -7.48 -13.88 0.19
CA ARG A 26 -6.94 -14.30 1.49
C ARG A 26 -6.83 -13.12 2.46
N LEU A 27 -6.37 -11.96 2.00
CA LEU A 27 -6.32 -10.74 2.82
C LEU A 27 -7.71 -10.32 3.27
N VAL A 28 -8.67 -10.22 2.35
CA VAL A 28 -10.05 -9.81 2.68
C VAL A 28 -10.66 -10.72 3.74
N ARG A 29 -10.54 -12.05 3.59
CA ARG A 29 -11.01 -13.02 4.59
C ARG A 29 -10.32 -12.85 5.94
N PHE A 30 -9.02 -12.61 5.92
CA PHE A 30 -8.26 -12.33 7.14
C PHE A 30 -8.76 -11.06 7.83
N VAL A 31 -8.96 -9.96 7.09
CA VAL A 31 -9.47 -8.69 7.63
C VAL A 31 -10.85 -8.87 8.24
N ARG A 32 -11.75 -9.61 7.58
CA ARG A 32 -13.08 -9.94 8.10
C ARG A 32 -12.99 -10.70 9.42
N ASN A 33 -12.15 -11.74 9.50
CA ASN A 33 -11.97 -12.51 10.72
C ASN A 33 -11.42 -11.68 11.88
N GLU A 34 -10.44 -10.82 11.64
CA GLU A 34 -9.90 -9.92 12.68
C GLU A 34 -10.94 -8.88 13.13
N THR A 35 -11.72 -8.35 12.19
CA THR A 35 -12.82 -7.42 12.51
C THR A 35 -13.92 -8.11 13.33
N GLU A 36 -14.26 -9.35 13.00
CA GLU A 36 -15.23 -10.14 13.78
C GLU A 36 -14.74 -10.42 15.19
N ARG A 37 -13.48 -10.82 15.35
CA ARG A 37 -12.86 -11.05 16.67
C ARG A 37 -12.91 -9.77 17.52
N ARG A 38 -12.59 -8.62 16.89
CA ARG A 38 -12.68 -7.34 17.57
C ARG A 38 -14.12 -7.03 17.98
N ALA A 39 -15.08 -7.14 17.08
CA ALA A 39 -16.49 -6.87 17.34
C ALA A 39 -17.01 -7.74 18.51
N ARG A 40 -16.76 -9.04 18.49
CA ARG A 40 -17.12 -9.95 19.58
C ARG A 40 -16.51 -9.55 20.93
N ARG A 41 -15.21 -9.16 20.94
CA ARG A 41 -14.51 -8.70 22.15
C ARG A 41 -15.13 -7.43 22.74
N LEU A 42 -15.65 -6.55 21.90
CA LEU A 42 -16.24 -5.27 22.31
C LEU A 42 -17.77 -5.32 22.49
N GLY A 43 -18.42 -6.48 22.25
CA GLY A 43 -19.88 -6.60 22.28
C GLY A 43 -20.56 -5.84 21.13
N GLU A 44 -19.83 -5.56 20.03
CA GLU A 44 -20.37 -4.90 18.84
C GLU A 44 -21.07 -5.92 17.91
N PRO A 45 -22.08 -5.50 17.10
CA PRO A 45 -22.73 -6.38 16.13
C PRO A 45 -21.76 -6.91 15.08
N THR A 46 -21.92 -8.18 14.69
CA THR A 46 -21.06 -8.86 13.70
C THR A 46 -21.73 -9.04 12.34
N ASP A 47 -23.01 -8.73 12.20
CA ASP A 47 -23.83 -9.04 11.02
C ASP A 47 -23.27 -8.48 9.71
N LEU A 48 -22.67 -7.30 9.77
CA LEU A 48 -22.11 -6.63 8.59
C LEU A 48 -20.65 -7.02 8.28
N VAL A 49 -20.00 -7.82 9.14
CA VAL A 49 -18.58 -8.16 8.94
C VAL A 49 -18.35 -8.94 7.65
N HIS A 50 -19.27 -9.85 7.32
CA HIS A 50 -19.17 -10.68 6.11
C HIS A 50 -19.35 -9.91 4.81
N THR A 51 -19.99 -8.74 4.86
CA THR A 51 -20.19 -7.85 3.70
C THR A 51 -19.09 -6.77 3.56
N MET A 52 -18.22 -6.64 4.60
CA MET A 52 -17.12 -5.69 4.54
C MET A 52 -16.09 -6.12 3.49
N LEU A 53 -15.59 -5.16 2.73
CA LEU A 53 -14.63 -5.36 1.65
C LEU A 53 -15.14 -6.35 0.58
N ASP A 54 -14.60 -6.27 -0.60
CA ASP A 54 -14.90 -7.18 -1.72
C ASP A 54 -13.60 -7.92 -2.12
N GLU A 55 -13.68 -9.23 -2.30
CA GLU A 55 -12.54 -10.05 -2.70
C GLU A 55 -12.02 -9.71 -4.12
N SER A 56 -12.83 -9.05 -4.96
CA SER A 56 -12.48 -8.63 -6.32
C SER A 56 -12.07 -7.16 -6.43
N ALA A 57 -12.35 -6.34 -5.42
CA ALA A 57 -12.08 -4.91 -5.43
C ALA A 57 -10.59 -4.55 -5.31
N LEU A 58 -10.21 -3.46 -5.98
CA LEU A 58 -8.87 -2.87 -5.82
C LEU A 58 -8.62 -2.54 -4.35
N THR A 59 -7.63 -3.21 -3.76
CA THR A 59 -7.33 -3.13 -2.33
C THR A 59 -6.05 -2.35 -2.08
N ILE A 60 -6.18 -1.23 -1.37
CA ILE A 60 -5.08 -0.33 -1.02
C ILE A 60 -4.74 -0.52 0.47
N GLY A 61 -3.48 -0.82 0.76
CA GLY A 61 -2.97 -0.99 2.12
C GLY A 61 -2.15 0.20 2.58
N PHE A 62 -2.41 0.63 3.82
CA PHE A 62 -1.56 1.55 4.55
C PHE A 62 -1.21 0.91 5.90
N ALA A 63 0.03 0.46 6.08
CA ALA A 63 0.46 -0.17 7.32
C ALA A 63 1.79 0.42 7.78
N ARG A 64 1.68 1.38 8.67
CA ARG A 64 2.83 2.16 9.15
C ARG A 64 2.63 2.57 10.62
N ARG A 65 3.74 2.91 11.30
CA ARG A 65 3.65 3.62 12.56
C ARG A 65 2.89 4.93 12.35
N PHE A 66 1.89 5.21 13.15
CA PHE A 66 1.20 6.49 13.15
C PHE A 66 2.10 7.53 13.84
N ALA A 67 2.79 8.30 13.03
CA ALA A 67 3.53 9.52 13.37
C ALA A 67 3.08 10.61 12.40
N THR A 68 3.14 11.88 12.80
CA THR A 68 2.57 12.98 12.02
C THR A 68 3.08 13.04 10.59
N TYR A 69 4.39 12.90 10.40
CA TYR A 69 4.98 12.95 9.06
C TYR A 69 4.59 11.77 8.13
N LYS A 70 4.09 10.66 8.68
CA LYS A 70 3.57 9.53 7.88
C LYS A 70 2.20 9.83 7.26
N ARG A 71 1.51 10.83 7.78
CA ARG A 71 0.27 11.42 7.26
C ARG A 71 -0.83 10.39 6.98
N GLY A 72 -1.08 9.46 7.91
CA GLY A 72 -2.15 8.45 7.75
C GLY A 72 -3.51 9.03 7.32
N PRO A 73 -3.95 10.19 7.86
CA PRO A 73 -5.22 10.82 7.46
C PRO A 73 -5.22 11.51 6.09
N LEU A 74 -4.09 11.59 5.35
CA LEU A 74 -3.97 12.41 4.14
C LEU A 74 -5.05 12.14 3.10
N ILE A 75 -5.44 10.87 2.92
CA ILE A 75 -6.48 10.48 1.95
C ILE A 75 -7.87 11.05 2.28
N PHE A 76 -8.08 11.55 3.49
CA PHE A 76 -9.35 12.16 3.93
C PHE A 76 -9.37 13.69 3.74
N ASN A 77 -8.34 14.27 3.12
CA ASN A 77 -8.26 15.71 2.89
C ASN A 77 -9.45 16.25 2.07
N ASN A 78 -9.98 15.46 1.13
CA ASN A 78 -11.18 15.76 0.36
C ASN A 78 -12.17 14.59 0.44
N LEU A 79 -13.00 14.60 1.48
CA LEU A 79 -13.98 13.53 1.74
C LEU A 79 -14.95 13.32 0.57
N LYS A 80 -15.41 14.39 -0.06
CA LYS A 80 -16.36 14.31 -1.19
C LYS A 80 -15.75 13.56 -2.38
N ARG A 81 -14.48 13.83 -2.67
CA ARG A 81 -13.76 13.19 -3.77
C ARG A 81 -13.46 11.73 -3.43
N LEU A 82 -12.97 11.46 -2.22
CA LEU A 82 -12.72 10.10 -1.75
C LEU A 82 -14.00 9.25 -1.75
N MET A 83 -15.14 9.80 -1.31
CA MET A 83 -16.41 9.09 -1.34
C MET A 83 -16.84 8.67 -2.74
N LYS A 84 -16.57 9.48 -3.76
CA LYS A 84 -16.85 9.11 -5.15
C LYS A 84 -15.95 7.95 -5.63
N ILE A 85 -14.69 7.94 -5.22
CA ILE A 85 -13.74 6.87 -5.59
C ILE A 85 -14.14 5.56 -4.92
N VAL A 86 -14.34 5.60 -3.60
CA VAL A 86 -14.66 4.41 -2.78
C VAL A 86 -16.09 3.93 -3.01
N GLY A 87 -17.02 4.85 -3.29
CA GLY A 87 -18.44 4.58 -3.48
C GLY A 87 -18.81 4.11 -4.89
N ASN A 88 -17.86 3.90 -5.78
CA ASN A 88 -18.15 3.43 -7.12
C ASN A 88 -18.35 1.90 -7.12
N ASP A 89 -19.59 1.44 -7.36
CA ASP A 89 -19.95 0.02 -7.33
C ASP A 89 -19.45 -0.75 -8.57
N GLU A 90 -19.23 -0.09 -9.70
CA GLU A 90 -18.69 -0.73 -10.92
C GLU A 90 -17.17 -0.94 -10.83
N ARG A 91 -16.49 -0.05 -10.12
CA ARG A 91 -15.02 -0.05 -9.96
C ARG A 91 -14.65 0.20 -8.50
N PRO A 92 -15.01 -0.71 -7.58
CA PRO A 92 -14.88 -0.48 -6.15
C PRO A 92 -13.42 -0.37 -5.71
N VAL A 93 -13.14 0.63 -4.90
CA VAL A 93 -11.85 0.83 -4.24
C VAL A 93 -12.03 0.69 -2.74
N GLN A 94 -11.14 -0.03 -2.10
CA GLN A 94 -11.19 -0.25 -0.66
C GLN A 94 -9.82 -0.07 -0.02
N PHE A 95 -9.84 0.33 1.26
CA PHE A 95 -8.62 0.59 2.02
C PHE A 95 -8.56 -0.26 3.27
N VAL A 96 -7.36 -0.76 3.56
CA VAL A 96 -7.04 -1.42 4.82
C VAL A 96 -5.91 -0.68 5.50
N PHE A 97 -6.22 -0.07 6.64
CA PHE A 97 -5.25 0.59 7.51
C PHE A 97 -4.83 -0.34 8.63
N ALA A 98 -3.56 -0.26 9.00
CA ALA A 98 -3.04 -0.89 10.21
C ALA A 98 -1.84 -0.10 10.73
N GLY A 99 -1.57 -0.19 12.01
CA GLY A 99 -0.43 0.47 12.62
C GLY A 99 -0.65 0.75 14.09
N LYS A 100 0.39 1.30 14.71
CA LYS A 100 0.39 1.73 16.11
C LYS A 100 0.98 3.13 16.21
N ALA A 101 0.44 3.96 17.08
CA ALA A 101 1.10 5.17 17.54
C ALA A 101 1.98 4.82 18.75
N HIS A 102 3.10 5.53 18.90
CA HIS A 102 3.90 5.39 20.13
C HIS A 102 3.11 5.93 21.33
N PRO A 103 3.17 5.30 22.52
CA PRO A 103 2.41 5.75 23.70
C PRO A 103 2.65 7.20 24.11
N LYS A 104 3.83 7.74 23.81
CA LYS A 104 4.20 9.15 24.08
C LYS A 104 3.95 10.09 22.90
N ASP A 105 3.51 9.59 21.75
CA ASP A 105 3.24 10.40 20.55
C ASP A 105 1.75 10.71 20.47
N LEU A 106 1.33 11.74 21.20
CA LEU A 106 -0.08 12.16 21.29
C LEU A 106 -0.65 12.57 19.92
N ASP A 107 0.15 13.19 19.07
CA ASP A 107 -0.31 13.64 17.76
C ASP A 107 -0.44 12.44 16.78
N GLY A 108 0.47 11.48 16.88
CA GLY A 108 0.32 10.20 16.16
C GLY A 108 -0.94 9.43 16.60
N GLN A 109 -1.29 9.47 17.91
CA GLN A 109 -2.53 8.90 18.43
C GLN A 109 -3.77 9.61 17.87
N LYS A 110 -3.76 10.95 17.81
CA LYS A 110 -4.85 11.72 17.17
C LYS A 110 -5.02 11.36 15.70
N TYR A 111 -3.93 11.16 14.96
CA TYR A 111 -3.99 10.73 13.57
C TYR A 111 -4.61 9.34 13.42
N LEU A 112 -4.25 8.41 14.31
CA LEU A 112 -4.88 7.07 14.32
C LEU A 112 -6.38 7.18 14.64
N GLN A 113 -6.74 7.95 15.66
CA GLN A 113 -8.14 8.20 16.03
C GLN A 113 -8.92 8.80 14.86
N GLN A 114 -8.37 9.82 14.19
CA GLN A 114 -9.00 10.43 13.01
C GLN A 114 -9.28 9.41 11.91
N VAL A 115 -8.33 8.53 11.59
CA VAL A 115 -8.54 7.48 10.59
C VAL A 115 -9.66 6.52 11.00
N VAL A 116 -9.71 6.13 12.29
CA VAL A 116 -10.77 5.27 12.83
C VAL A 116 -12.14 5.97 12.76
N GLU A 117 -12.22 7.24 13.10
CA GLU A 117 -13.46 8.01 13.03
C GLU A 117 -13.95 8.14 11.58
N MET A 118 -13.05 8.50 10.66
CA MET A 118 -13.38 8.61 9.23
C MET A 118 -13.87 7.27 8.65
N SER A 119 -13.26 6.14 9.03
CA SER A 119 -13.67 4.81 8.54
C SER A 119 -15.11 4.43 8.93
N LYS A 120 -15.67 5.06 9.97
CA LYS A 120 -17.04 4.81 10.45
C LYS A 120 -18.11 5.63 9.72
N LEU A 121 -17.70 6.63 8.92
CA LEU A 121 -18.65 7.44 8.16
C LEU A 121 -19.47 6.56 7.21
N PRO A 122 -20.77 6.83 7.01
CA PRO A 122 -21.65 5.98 6.18
C PRO A 122 -21.09 5.66 4.79
N GLY A 123 -20.43 6.63 4.13
CA GLY A 123 -19.84 6.45 2.80
C GLY A 123 -18.58 5.59 2.77
N PHE A 124 -17.97 5.29 3.93
CA PHE A 124 -16.74 4.51 4.04
C PHE A 124 -16.91 3.20 4.81
N LYS A 125 -18.03 3.07 5.54
CA LYS A 125 -18.29 1.89 6.36
C LYS A 125 -18.23 0.60 5.52
N GLY A 126 -17.39 -0.33 5.95
CA GLY A 126 -17.18 -1.60 5.25
C GLY A 126 -16.25 -1.53 4.03
N ARG A 127 -15.86 -0.33 3.58
CA ARG A 127 -14.92 -0.12 2.45
C ARG A 127 -13.56 0.44 2.90
N ILE A 128 -13.52 1.10 4.05
CA ILE A 128 -12.29 1.52 4.74
C ILE A 128 -12.28 0.83 6.10
N VAL A 129 -11.29 -0.03 6.33
CA VAL A 129 -11.18 -0.84 7.55
C VAL A 129 -9.85 -0.54 8.24
N VAL A 130 -9.89 -0.42 9.57
CA VAL A 130 -8.71 -0.22 10.41
C VAL A 130 -8.51 -1.47 11.26
N LEU A 131 -7.38 -2.14 11.10
CA LEU A 131 -6.98 -3.29 11.90
C LEU A 131 -6.25 -2.82 13.16
N GLU A 132 -6.67 -3.33 14.30
CA GLU A 132 -6.04 -3.09 15.60
C GLU A 132 -4.83 -4.01 15.83
N ASN A 133 -4.04 -3.68 16.85
CA ASN A 133 -2.95 -4.52 17.36
C ASN A 133 -1.94 -4.98 16.31
N TYR A 134 -1.58 -4.10 15.37
CA TYR A 134 -0.62 -4.39 14.32
C TYR A 134 0.56 -5.23 14.83
N ASP A 135 0.78 -6.36 14.18
CA ASP A 135 1.85 -7.32 14.43
C ASP A 135 2.48 -7.83 13.12
N MET A 136 3.38 -8.80 13.21
CA MET A 136 4.02 -9.37 12.03
C MET A 136 3.05 -10.15 11.14
N GLN A 137 2.00 -10.76 11.70
CA GLN A 137 1.00 -11.49 10.94
C GLN A 137 0.17 -10.52 10.09
N ILE A 138 -0.33 -9.44 10.69
CA ILE A 138 -1.04 -8.37 9.97
C ILE A 138 -0.13 -7.77 8.90
N GLY A 139 1.13 -7.46 9.23
CA GLY A 139 2.10 -6.94 8.28
C GLY A 139 2.33 -7.86 7.09
N ARG A 140 2.48 -9.17 7.33
CA ARG A 140 2.63 -10.20 6.28
C ARG A 140 1.38 -10.26 5.40
N MET A 141 0.20 -10.27 6.00
CA MET A 141 -1.06 -10.35 5.25
C MET A 141 -1.27 -9.13 4.35
N LEU A 142 -1.01 -7.93 4.87
CA LEU A 142 -1.14 -6.68 4.11
C LEU A 142 -0.12 -6.59 2.99
N THR A 143 1.17 -6.82 3.25
CA THR A 143 2.22 -6.74 2.23
C THR A 143 2.05 -7.77 1.12
N SER A 144 1.49 -8.94 1.41
CA SER A 144 1.21 -9.95 0.40
C SER A 144 -0.14 -9.76 -0.30
N GLY A 145 -1.13 -9.19 0.37
CA GLY A 145 -2.52 -9.18 -0.10
C GLY A 145 -3.00 -7.86 -0.73
N CYS A 146 -2.39 -6.71 -0.43
CA CYS A 146 -2.80 -5.44 -1.04
C CYS A 146 -2.31 -5.31 -2.48
N ASP A 147 -3.17 -4.82 -3.37
CA ASP A 147 -2.80 -4.53 -4.76
C ASP A 147 -1.93 -3.28 -4.83
N ILE A 148 -2.27 -2.27 -4.05
CA ILE A 148 -1.52 -1.04 -3.88
C ILE A 148 -1.00 -0.91 -2.45
N TRP A 149 0.25 -0.51 -2.34
CA TRP A 149 0.87 -0.10 -1.09
C TRP A 149 1.02 1.41 -1.05
N LEU A 150 0.20 2.05 -0.21
CA LEU A 150 0.21 3.50 -0.06
C LEU A 150 1.30 3.93 0.93
N ASN A 151 2.16 4.84 0.49
CA ASN A 151 3.23 5.42 1.28
C ASN A 151 3.32 6.93 1.02
N ASN A 152 2.78 7.73 1.93
CA ASN A 152 2.62 9.17 1.75
C ASN A 152 3.27 10.02 2.85
N PRO A 153 4.58 9.80 3.14
CA PRO A 153 5.28 10.62 4.12
C PRO A 153 5.35 12.08 3.69
N LEU A 154 5.49 12.98 4.65
CA LEU A 154 5.82 14.37 4.37
C LEU A 154 7.31 14.44 3.99
N ARG A 155 7.59 14.74 2.73
CA ARG A 155 8.96 14.94 2.28
C ARG A 155 9.59 16.19 2.92
N PRO A 156 10.88 16.13 3.34
CA PRO A 156 11.87 15.07 3.17
C PRO A 156 12.06 14.19 4.42
N ASN A 157 11.04 13.89 5.18
CA ASN A 157 11.15 13.29 6.50
C ASN A 157 11.29 11.74 6.51
N GLU A 158 11.15 11.07 5.37
CA GLU A 158 11.33 9.63 5.29
C GLU A 158 12.78 9.29 4.93
N ALA A 159 13.55 8.81 5.90
CA ALA A 159 14.96 8.48 5.66
C ALA A 159 15.15 7.31 4.67
N SER A 160 14.33 6.28 4.73
CA SER A 160 14.35 5.14 3.82
C SER A 160 12.97 4.51 3.67
N GLY A 161 12.44 3.88 4.72
CA GLY A 161 11.17 3.14 4.70
C GLY A 161 11.27 1.83 3.93
N THR A 162 11.30 0.69 4.64
CA THR A 162 11.46 -0.64 4.03
C THR A 162 10.15 -1.36 3.72
N SER A 163 9.01 -0.82 4.18
CA SER A 163 7.71 -1.50 4.05
C SER A 163 7.30 -1.68 2.59
N GLY A 164 7.52 -0.67 1.74
CA GLY A 164 7.19 -0.71 0.32
C GLY A 164 8.07 -1.62 -0.54
N MET A 165 9.19 -2.11 -0.01
CA MET A 165 10.05 -3.07 -0.69
C MET A 165 9.46 -4.49 -0.70
N LYS A 166 8.48 -4.79 0.18
CA LYS A 166 7.91 -6.11 0.38
C LYS A 166 6.77 -6.47 -0.58
N PRO A 167 5.79 -5.59 -0.85
CA PRO A 167 4.67 -5.91 -1.74
C PRO A 167 5.09 -6.39 -3.13
N PRO A 168 6.15 -5.85 -3.77
CA PRO A 168 6.63 -6.35 -5.06
C PRO A 168 6.98 -7.83 -5.10
N LEU A 169 7.39 -8.43 -3.98
CA LEU A 169 7.62 -9.88 -3.88
C LEU A 169 6.36 -10.72 -4.17
N HIS A 170 5.19 -10.10 -4.08
CA HIS A 170 3.88 -10.71 -4.21
C HIS A 170 3.02 -10.07 -5.32
N GLY A 171 3.64 -9.28 -6.19
CA GLY A 171 2.94 -8.55 -7.24
C GLY A 171 2.16 -7.31 -6.77
N GLY A 172 2.40 -6.84 -5.55
CA GLY A 172 1.90 -5.55 -5.08
C GLY A 172 2.64 -4.38 -5.73
N VAL A 173 1.97 -3.26 -5.89
CA VAL A 173 2.47 -2.06 -6.57
C VAL A 173 2.53 -0.89 -5.60
N ASN A 174 3.61 -0.13 -5.62
CA ASN A 174 3.75 1.05 -4.76
C ASN A 174 3.01 2.26 -5.35
N LEU A 175 2.30 2.98 -4.49
CA LEU A 175 1.82 4.34 -4.69
C LEU A 175 2.46 5.20 -3.61
N SER A 176 3.50 5.94 -3.94
CA SER A 176 4.35 6.57 -2.93
C SER A 176 4.80 7.97 -3.32
N ILE A 177 4.93 8.84 -2.31
CA ILE A 177 5.70 10.08 -2.41
C ILE A 177 7.14 9.73 -2.81
N LEU A 178 7.77 10.58 -3.60
CA LEU A 178 9.19 10.48 -3.99
C LEU A 178 10.07 10.89 -2.81
N ASP A 179 10.09 10.05 -1.77
CA ASP A 179 10.86 10.21 -0.54
C ASP A 179 11.37 8.86 -0.05
N GLY A 180 12.39 8.86 0.80
CA GLY A 180 13.05 7.65 1.27
C GLY A 180 13.67 6.85 0.12
N TRP A 181 13.38 5.55 0.05
CA TRP A 181 13.93 4.64 -0.98
C TRP A 181 13.28 4.81 -2.36
N TRP A 182 12.06 5.38 -2.42
CA TRP A 182 11.27 5.37 -3.65
C TRP A 182 11.88 6.16 -4.81
N PRO A 183 12.57 7.31 -4.61
CA PRO A 183 13.29 7.98 -5.71
C PRO A 183 14.33 7.11 -6.40
N GLU A 184 14.96 6.18 -5.67
CA GLU A 184 15.91 5.22 -6.22
C GLU A 184 15.20 4.00 -6.87
N GLY A 185 14.07 3.59 -6.30
CA GLY A 185 13.32 2.41 -6.73
C GLY A 185 12.35 2.64 -7.87
N PHE A 186 11.87 3.87 -8.06
CA PHE A 186 10.88 4.20 -9.07
C PHE A 186 11.50 4.41 -10.46
N ASN A 187 11.08 3.61 -11.43
CA ASN A 187 11.57 3.67 -12.81
C ASN A 187 10.52 4.18 -13.82
N GLY A 188 9.39 4.72 -13.35
CA GLY A 188 8.30 5.21 -14.20
C GLY A 188 7.34 4.11 -14.70
N LYS A 189 7.61 2.83 -14.45
CA LYS A 189 6.81 1.69 -14.93
C LYS A 189 6.41 0.71 -13.85
N ASN A 190 7.10 0.72 -12.71
CA ASN A 190 6.99 -0.27 -11.62
C ASN A 190 6.10 0.16 -10.46
N GLY A 191 5.37 1.26 -10.61
CA GLY A 191 4.50 1.83 -9.58
C GLY A 191 4.08 3.25 -9.94
N PHE A 192 3.63 3.99 -8.93
CA PHE A 192 3.11 5.34 -9.10
C PHE A 192 3.80 6.30 -8.12
N ALA A 193 4.25 7.44 -8.65
CA ALA A 193 4.80 8.54 -7.86
C ALA A 193 3.70 9.55 -7.51
N ILE A 194 3.55 9.86 -6.23
CA ILE A 194 2.66 10.92 -5.75
C ILE A 194 3.42 12.24 -5.83
N GLY A 195 2.88 13.18 -6.61
CA GLY A 195 3.50 14.48 -6.82
C GLY A 195 4.77 14.42 -7.65
N ASP A 196 5.47 15.54 -7.70
CA ASP A 196 6.67 15.76 -8.52
C ASP A 196 7.97 15.90 -7.71
N GLY A 197 7.91 15.57 -6.41
CA GLY A 197 9.05 15.68 -5.51
C GLY A 197 9.35 17.10 -5.01
N ARG A 198 8.50 18.07 -5.28
CA ARG A 198 8.64 19.42 -4.72
C ARG A 198 8.32 19.46 -3.23
N GLU A 199 8.98 20.36 -2.54
CA GLU A 199 8.70 20.72 -1.16
C GLU A 199 8.01 22.07 -1.12
N TYR A 200 6.98 22.17 -0.29
CA TYR A 200 6.22 23.39 -0.09
C TYR A 200 6.56 23.99 1.28
N PRO A 201 6.70 25.32 1.38
CA PRO A 201 7.02 25.97 2.65
C PRO A 201 5.95 25.79 3.74
N ASN A 202 4.72 25.45 3.31
CA ASN A 202 3.58 25.29 4.20
C ASN A 202 3.03 23.86 4.07
N GLN A 203 3.02 23.12 5.18
CA GLN A 203 2.54 21.73 5.23
C GLN A 203 1.10 21.58 4.72
N ALA A 204 0.20 22.49 5.04
CA ALA A 204 -1.19 22.39 4.58
C ALA A 204 -1.31 22.48 3.06
N LYS A 205 -0.45 23.29 2.40
CA LYS A 205 -0.35 23.34 0.95
C LYS A 205 0.21 22.04 0.37
N GLN A 206 1.25 21.49 1.01
CA GLN A 206 1.83 20.20 0.63
C GLN A 206 0.80 19.08 0.76
N ASP A 207 0.10 19.03 1.90
CA ASP A 207 -0.93 18.01 2.15
C ASP A 207 -2.06 18.07 1.13
N LYS A 208 -2.53 19.28 0.81
CA LYS A 208 -3.55 19.47 -0.22
C LYS A 208 -3.06 19.00 -1.60
N TYR A 209 -1.86 19.40 -2.00
CA TYR A 209 -1.27 19.02 -3.29
C TYR A 209 -1.09 17.51 -3.40
N ASP A 210 -0.46 16.89 -2.40
CA ASP A 210 -0.20 15.45 -2.41
C ASP A 210 -1.50 14.63 -2.38
N ALA A 211 -2.51 15.08 -1.62
CA ALA A 211 -3.83 14.44 -1.61
C ALA A 211 -4.51 14.50 -2.98
N GLU A 212 -4.50 15.66 -3.64
CA GLU A 212 -5.05 15.81 -5.00
C GLU A 212 -4.30 14.92 -6.00
N CYS A 213 -2.96 14.82 -5.90
CA CYS A 213 -2.18 13.89 -6.72
C CYS A 213 -2.59 12.43 -6.50
N ILE A 214 -2.85 12.01 -5.25
CA ILE A 214 -3.35 10.66 -4.95
C ILE A 214 -4.69 10.42 -5.66
N TYR A 215 -5.64 11.35 -5.54
CA TYR A 215 -6.94 11.18 -6.17
C TYR A 215 -6.85 11.19 -7.70
N ASP A 216 -6.04 12.06 -8.29
CA ASP A 216 -5.81 12.10 -9.73
C ASP A 216 -5.25 10.77 -10.25
N LEU A 217 -4.24 10.21 -9.56
CA LEU A 217 -3.68 8.90 -9.91
C LEU A 217 -4.72 7.78 -9.78
N LEU A 218 -5.51 7.79 -8.72
CA LEU A 218 -6.57 6.78 -8.53
C LEU A 218 -7.62 6.88 -9.64
N GLU A 219 -8.15 8.06 -9.90
CA GLU A 219 -9.26 8.26 -10.85
C GLU A 219 -8.85 8.07 -12.31
N ARG A 220 -7.67 8.57 -12.71
CA ARG A 220 -7.26 8.64 -14.11
C ARG A 220 -6.40 7.48 -14.57
N GLU A 221 -5.66 6.84 -13.65
CA GLU A 221 -4.69 5.82 -14.02
C GLU A 221 -4.96 4.48 -13.33
N ILE A 222 -4.89 4.42 -12.02
CA ILE A 222 -4.87 3.17 -11.25
C ILE A 222 -6.19 2.41 -11.41
N VAL A 223 -7.32 3.03 -11.10
CA VAL A 223 -8.64 2.40 -11.17
C VAL A 223 -8.98 1.97 -12.60
N PRO A 224 -8.85 2.83 -13.63
CA PRO A 224 -9.04 2.41 -14.99
C PRO A 224 -8.12 1.25 -15.42
N MET A 225 -6.85 1.30 -15.01
CA MET A 225 -5.86 0.27 -15.35
C MET A 225 -6.19 -1.07 -14.70
N PHE A 226 -6.65 -1.07 -13.45
CA PHE A 226 -7.02 -2.27 -12.70
C PHE A 226 -8.30 -2.92 -13.22
N TYR A 227 -9.29 -2.14 -13.67
CA TYR A 227 -10.61 -2.65 -14.05
C TYR A 227 -10.79 -2.88 -15.55
N THR A 228 -9.99 -2.26 -16.42
CA THR A 228 -10.07 -2.50 -17.86
C THR A 228 -9.57 -3.90 -18.20
N ARG A 229 -10.38 -4.65 -18.92
CA ARG A 229 -10.09 -6.03 -19.35
C ARG A 229 -9.83 -6.08 -20.86
N ASP A 230 -8.90 -6.93 -21.26
CA ASP A 230 -8.71 -7.31 -22.65
C ASP A 230 -9.73 -8.37 -23.10
N ARG A 231 -9.58 -8.88 -24.32
CA ARG A 231 -10.47 -9.92 -24.88
C ARG A 231 -10.40 -11.25 -24.12
N ALA A 232 -9.33 -11.50 -23.39
CA ALA A 232 -9.14 -12.67 -22.51
C ALA A 232 -9.66 -12.45 -21.09
N GLY A 233 -10.24 -11.29 -20.79
CA GLY A 233 -10.74 -10.93 -19.45
C GLY A 233 -9.64 -10.54 -18.48
N LEU A 234 -8.42 -10.22 -18.94
CA LEU A 234 -7.27 -9.91 -18.10
C LEU A 234 -6.99 -8.40 -18.06
N PRO A 235 -6.56 -7.84 -16.90
CA PRO A 235 -6.17 -6.45 -16.77
C PRO A 235 -4.73 -6.23 -17.28
N THR A 236 -4.50 -6.34 -18.57
CA THR A 236 -3.17 -6.41 -19.20
C THR A 236 -2.30 -5.21 -18.86
N ARG A 237 -2.87 -4.00 -18.79
CA ARG A 237 -2.12 -2.79 -18.40
C ARG A 237 -1.65 -2.87 -16.94
N TRP A 238 -2.51 -3.34 -16.04
CA TRP A 238 -2.19 -3.57 -14.64
C TRP A 238 -1.09 -4.62 -14.46
N LEU A 239 -1.23 -5.75 -15.17
CA LEU A 239 -0.25 -6.84 -15.12
C LEU A 239 1.14 -6.41 -15.59
N LYS A 240 1.25 -5.47 -16.53
CA LYS A 240 2.54 -4.90 -16.93
C LYS A 240 3.22 -4.14 -15.79
N VAL A 241 2.49 -3.28 -15.07
CA VAL A 241 3.04 -2.55 -13.90
C VAL A 241 3.42 -3.54 -12.80
N MET A 242 2.58 -4.52 -12.55
CA MET A 242 2.81 -5.56 -11.55
C MET A 242 4.07 -6.38 -11.86
N SER A 243 4.22 -6.85 -13.12
CA SER A 243 5.41 -7.58 -13.58
C SER A 243 6.68 -6.71 -13.45
N GLU A 244 6.60 -5.44 -13.82
CA GLU A 244 7.73 -4.52 -13.71
C GLU A 244 8.11 -4.25 -12.24
N SER A 245 7.12 -4.13 -11.34
CA SER A 245 7.34 -4.04 -9.90
C SER A 245 8.11 -5.26 -9.37
N MET A 246 7.67 -6.47 -9.75
CA MET A 246 8.32 -7.73 -9.37
C MET A 246 9.74 -7.87 -9.92
N LYS A 247 10.02 -7.38 -11.11
CA LYS A 247 11.34 -7.48 -11.74
C LYS A 247 12.35 -6.51 -11.16
N SER A 248 11.94 -5.26 -10.94
CA SER A 248 12.88 -4.17 -10.69
C SER A 248 13.18 -3.92 -9.22
N ILE A 249 12.29 -4.31 -8.29
CA ILE A 249 12.42 -3.92 -6.88
C ILE A 249 13.07 -5.01 -6.01
N PRO A 250 12.68 -6.29 -6.04
CA PRO A 250 13.12 -7.25 -5.05
C PRO A 250 14.64 -7.44 -4.98
N MET A 251 15.32 -7.47 -6.11
CA MET A 251 16.77 -7.73 -6.13
C MET A 251 17.59 -6.54 -5.62
N PRO A 252 17.45 -5.31 -6.14
CA PRO A 252 18.22 -4.16 -5.68
C PRO A 252 17.97 -3.82 -4.20
N PHE A 253 16.75 -4.05 -3.72
CA PHE A 253 16.33 -3.69 -2.36
C PHE A 253 16.24 -4.90 -1.42
N SER A 254 16.99 -5.97 -1.69
CA SER A 254 17.04 -7.14 -0.83
C SER A 254 18.15 -7.03 0.22
N THR A 255 17.91 -7.61 1.39
CA THR A 255 18.95 -7.77 2.43
C THR A 255 20.10 -8.66 1.96
N HIS A 256 19.85 -9.59 1.04
CA HIS A 256 20.89 -10.43 0.46
C HIS A 256 21.92 -9.59 -0.32
N ARG A 257 21.45 -8.70 -1.21
CA ARG A 257 22.31 -7.77 -1.94
C ARG A 257 23.05 -6.84 -0.97
N MET A 258 22.33 -6.22 -0.03
CA MET A 258 22.91 -5.33 0.99
C MET A 258 24.03 -6.01 1.78
N LEU A 259 23.81 -7.23 2.26
CA LEU A 259 24.82 -7.97 3.01
C LEU A 259 26.04 -8.28 2.14
N GLY A 260 25.84 -8.67 0.88
CA GLY A 260 26.91 -8.89 -0.08
C GLY A 260 27.79 -7.65 -0.29
N ASP A 261 27.16 -6.49 -0.47
CA ASP A 261 27.85 -5.21 -0.66
C ASP A 261 28.63 -4.81 0.60
N TYR A 262 28.06 -4.94 1.79
CA TYR A 262 28.75 -4.65 3.05
C TYR A 262 29.91 -5.61 3.29
N THR A 263 29.73 -6.89 3.03
CA THR A 263 30.77 -7.89 3.23
C THR A 263 31.96 -7.62 2.30
N ASN A 264 31.71 -7.43 1.01
CA ASN A 264 32.77 -7.27 0.03
C ASN A 264 33.40 -5.87 0.04
N GLY A 265 32.61 -4.83 0.27
CA GLY A 265 33.07 -3.45 0.23
C GLY A 265 33.67 -2.93 1.54
N TYR A 266 33.31 -3.50 2.68
CA TYR A 266 33.71 -2.98 3.98
C TYR A 266 34.31 -4.05 4.92
N TYR A 267 33.60 -5.16 5.19
CA TYR A 267 34.04 -6.10 6.22
C TYR A 267 35.31 -6.85 5.82
N LEU A 268 35.38 -7.37 4.60
CA LEU A 268 36.60 -8.08 4.12
C LEU A 268 37.81 -7.13 3.95
N PRO A 269 37.67 -5.92 3.37
CA PRO A 269 38.77 -4.97 3.34
C PRO A 269 39.27 -4.59 4.73
N ALA A 270 38.38 -4.27 5.66
CA ALA A 270 38.76 -3.89 7.04
C ALA A 270 39.44 -5.06 7.81
N HIS A 271 39.04 -6.31 7.51
CA HIS A 271 39.69 -7.48 8.13
C HIS A 271 41.11 -7.74 7.58
N ARG A 272 41.37 -7.31 6.34
CA ARG A 272 42.68 -7.52 5.68
C ARG A 272 43.66 -6.36 5.91
N ALA A 273 43.20 -5.22 6.41
CA ALA A 273 44.02 -4.08 6.78
C ALA A 273 44.64 -4.26 8.17
#